data_adce3c276dca17f9b591c164ef2a5058
#
_entry.id   adce3c276dca17f9b591c164ef2a5058
#
_cell.length_a   1.000
_cell.length_b   1.000
_cell.length_c   1.000
_cell.angle_alpha   90.00
_cell.angle_beta   90.00
_cell.angle_gamma   90.00
#
_symmetry.space_group_name_H-M   'P 1'
#
loop_
_entity.id
_entity.type
_entity.pdbx_description
1 polymer ?
#
loop_
_entity_poly.entity_id
_entity_poly.type
_entity_poly.pdbx_seq_one_letter_code
_entity_poly.pdbx_strand_id
1 'polypeptide(L)'
;MPDDETQTPTLNRGGAARTPARLPAPQLTGAAEAPAPWLLRLIAVGLVLAALNLRPAITSLGALLEEVRDGLHMSGSVAGVLTSVPPLCFAVFGVMAPRLARRFGAGAVVCAGMAAIAAGLVIRPYIGSTAGFLAASALALMGIAVSNILMPVIVKRWFPDRVGTMTGLYSMALALGTALAAAVTVPLTSAMGGSWQSGLAVWAVLAALAVLPWIVLVRDRTPAPGTPAPDRSASGQASRPADAPALRITRSRT
;
A
#
# COMPACT_ATOMS: atom_id res chain seq x y z
N MET A 1 -52.97 -70.53 -36.93
CA MET A 1 -52.26 -71.75 -36.54
C MET A 1 -50.83 -71.39 -36.28
N PRO A 2 -50.28 -71.88 -35.19
CA PRO A 2 -50.55 -71.42 -33.81
C PRO A 2 -49.45 -70.44 -33.33
N ASP A 3 -49.85 -69.75 -32.40
CA ASP A 3 -49.26 -68.78 -31.51
C ASP A 3 -48.07 -69.34 -30.73
N ASP A 4 -46.96 -68.66 -30.78
CA ASP A 4 -45.82 -68.91 -29.88
C ASP A 4 -45.71 -67.73 -28.92
N GLU A 5 -46.28 -67.88 -27.71
CA GLU A 5 -46.19 -66.97 -26.57
C GLU A 5 -44.82 -67.12 -25.96
N THR A 6 -43.94 -66.17 -26.28
CA THR A 6 -42.65 -66.04 -25.60
C THR A 6 -42.85 -65.28 -24.28
N GLN A 7 -42.99 -66.03 -23.20
CA GLN A 7 -43.00 -65.49 -21.80
C GLN A 7 -41.67 -64.84 -21.46
N THR A 8 -41.67 -63.53 -21.28
CA THR A 8 -40.54 -62.79 -20.78
C THR A 8 -40.54 -62.87 -19.25
N PRO A 9 -39.43 -63.26 -18.60
CA PRO A 9 -39.36 -63.26 -17.13
C PRO A 9 -39.27 -61.84 -16.61
N THR A 10 -40.23 -61.41 -15.79
CA THR A 10 -40.19 -60.19 -15.03
C THR A 10 -39.13 -60.27 -13.93
N LEU A 11 -38.00 -59.67 -14.17
CA LEU A 11 -36.99 -59.44 -13.15
C LEU A 11 -37.46 -58.37 -12.15
N ASN A 12 -37.92 -58.84 -10.99
CA ASN A 12 -38.21 -58.01 -9.83
C ASN A 12 -36.91 -57.38 -9.29
N ARG A 13 -36.60 -56.16 -9.73
CA ARG A 13 -35.54 -55.33 -9.16
C ARG A 13 -36.08 -54.50 -8.00
N GLY A 14 -36.37 -55.15 -6.91
CA GLY A 14 -36.49 -54.49 -5.60
C GLY A 14 -35.12 -54.09 -5.04
N GLY A 15 -34.45 -53.18 -5.73
CA GLY A 15 -33.24 -52.51 -5.22
C GLY A 15 -33.63 -51.17 -4.63
N ALA A 16 -33.79 -51.11 -3.32
CA ALA A 16 -33.91 -49.83 -2.61
C ALA A 16 -32.68 -49.00 -2.95
N ALA A 17 -32.87 -47.98 -3.80
CA ALA A 17 -31.85 -46.97 -4.07
C ALA A 17 -31.50 -46.28 -2.75
N ARG A 18 -30.37 -46.67 -2.15
CA ARG A 18 -29.77 -45.91 -1.06
C ARG A 18 -29.43 -44.53 -1.63
N THR A 19 -30.23 -43.56 -1.29
CA THR A 19 -29.92 -42.13 -1.51
C THR A 19 -28.54 -41.87 -0.89
N PRO A 20 -27.51 -41.44 -1.66
CA PRO A 20 -26.24 -41.14 -1.08
C PRO A 20 -26.44 -40.01 -0.04
N ALA A 21 -26.05 -40.27 1.19
CA ALA A 21 -26.08 -39.28 2.24
C ALA A 21 -25.36 -38.04 1.72
N ARG A 22 -26.12 -36.97 1.52
CA ARG A 22 -25.62 -35.68 1.11
C ARG A 22 -24.68 -35.20 2.24
N LEU A 23 -23.37 -35.32 1.98
CA LEU A 23 -22.37 -34.74 2.88
C LEU A 23 -22.76 -33.28 3.11
N PRO A 24 -22.82 -32.81 4.36
CA PRO A 24 -23.10 -31.40 4.62
C PRO A 24 -22.06 -30.60 3.84
N ALA A 25 -22.53 -29.68 2.98
CA ALA A 25 -21.66 -28.77 2.27
C ALA A 25 -20.74 -28.10 3.31
N PRO A 26 -19.43 -27.97 3.03
CA PRO A 26 -18.55 -27.22 3.91
C PRO A 26 -19.21 -25.86 4.14
N GLN A 27 -19.65 -25.61 5.35
CA GLN A 27 -20.08 -24.27 5.75
C GLN A 27 -18.82 -23.41 5.65
N LEU A 28 -18.72 -22.60 4.59
CA LEU A 28 -17.75 -21.53 4.48
C LEU A 28 -18.14 -20.45 5.51
N THR A 29 -18.05 -20.84 6.80
CA THR A 29 -18.15 -19.94 7.95
C THR A 29 -16.85 -19.17 8.07
N GLY A 30 -16.70 -18.22 7.20
CA GLY A 30 -15.60 -17.28 7.14
C GLY A 30 -15.90 -16.23 6.10
N ALA A 31 -17.16 -15.73 6.09
CA ALA A 31 -17.45 -14.48 5.40
C ALA A 31 -16.52 -13.45 6.05
N ALA A 32 -15.46 -13.07 5.34
CA ALA A 32 -14.58 -11.99 5.77
C ALA A 32 -15.48 -10.79 6.06
N GLU A 33 -15.56 -10.42 7.32
CA GLU A 33 -16.41 -9.33 7.80
C GLU A 33 -16.10 -8.09 6.98
N ALA A 34 -17.11 -7.53 6.32
CA ALA A 34 -16.93 -6.37 5.45
C ALA A 34 -16.30 -5.24 6.28
N PRO A 35 -15.27 -4.55 5.78
CA PRO A 35 -14.59 -3.52 6.55
C PRO A 35 -15.59 -2.43 6.95
N ALA A 36 -15.49 -1.96 8.18
CA ALA A 36 -16.37 -0.94 8.72
C ALA A 36 -16.38 0.31 7.80
N PRO A 37 -17.56 0.91 7.53
CA PRO A 37 -17.66 2.00 6.56
C PRO A 37 -16.84 3.24 6.94
N TRP A 38 -16.62 3.49 8.24
CA TRP A 38 -15.76 4.57 8.72
C TRP A 38 -14.30 4.34 8.33
N LEU A 39 -13.82 3.09 8.34
CA LEU A 39 -12.47 2.72 7.97
C LEU A 39 -12.21 2.99 6.48
N LEU A 40 -13.16 2.63 5.62
CA LEU A 40 -13.06 2.92 4.19
C LEU A 40 -13.02 4.44 3.92
N ARG A 41 -13.84 5.22 4.63
CA ARG A 41 -13.80 6.70 4.55
C ARG A 41 -12.45 7.24 5.01
N LEU A 42 -11.90 6.73 6.11
CA LEU A 42 -10.60 7.14 6.63
C LEU A 42 -9.48 6.83 5.63
N ILE A 43 -9.51 5.66 4.99
CA ILE A 43 -8.53 5.29 3.94
C ILE A 43 -8.67 6.22 2.73
N ALA A 44 -9.88 6.51 2.28
CA ALA A 44 -10.12 7.42 1.17
C ALA A 44 -9.59 8.83 1.46
N VAL A 45 -9.88 9.38 2.64
CA VAL A 45 -9.36 10.67 3.10
C VAL A 45 -7.84 10.63 3.20
N GLY A 46 -7.28 9.56 3.78
CA GLY A 46 -5.83 9.36 3.86
C GLY A 46 -5.15 9.31 2.50
N LEU A 47 -5.76 8.65 1.50
CA LEU A 47 -5.26 8.62 0.12
C LEU A 47 -5.26 10.01 -0.52
N VAL A 48 -6.34 10.77 -0.35
CA VAL A 48 -6.47 12.13 -0.91
C VAL A 48 -5.45 13.08 -0.26
N LEU A 49 -5.34 13.09 1.07
CA LEU A 49 -4.39 13.92 1.78
C LEU A 49 -2.94 13.55 1.46
N ALA A 50 -2.65 12.25 1.39
CA ALA A 50 -1.32 11.80 0.98
C ALA A 50 -1.01 12.24 -0.45
N ALA A 51 -1.93 12.04 -1.40
CA ALA A 51 -1.75 12.44 -2.79
C ALA A 51 -1.55 13.96 -2.93
N LEU A 52 -2.36 14.75 -2.23
CA LEU A 52 -2.24 16.21 -2.21
C LEU A 52 -0.85 16.66 -1.72
N ASN A 53 -0.24 15.91 -0.81
CA ASN A 53 1.06 16.23 -0.20
C ASN A 53 2.27 15.74 -1.01
N LEU A 54 2.13 14.77 -1.92
CA LEU A 54 3.28 14.18 -2.62
C LEU A 54 3.98 15.15 -3.59
N ARG A 55 3.29 16.15 -4.11
CA ARG A 55 3.82 17.07 -5.11
C ARG A 55 4.38 18.39 -4.54
N PRO A 56 3.78 19.01 -3.52
CA PRO A 56 4.26 20.27 -2.97
C PRO A 56 5.73 20.27 -2.56
N ALA A 57 6.22 19.17 -2.00
CA ALA A 57 7.62 19.03 -1.59
C ALA A 57 8.63 19.22 -2.74
N ILE A 58 8.27 18.83 -3.96
CA ILE A 58 9.09 18.97 -5.16
C ILE A 58 8.82 20.32 -5.82
N THR A 59 7.54 20.66 -6.00
CA THR A 59 7.13 21.86 -6.73
C THR A 59 7.51 23.15 -6.00
N SER A 60 7.34 23.19 -4.67
CA SER A 60 7.75 24.36 -3.87
C SER A 60 9.27 24.57 -3.87
N LEU A 61 10.04 23.49 -3.88
CA LEU A 61 11.50 23.58 -4.01
C LEU A 61 11.89 24.15 -5.39
N GLY A 62 11.21 23.68 -6.46
CA GLY A 62 11.45 24.22 -7.79
C GLY A 62 11.15 25.72 -7.89
N ALA A 63 10.05 26.16 -7.25
CA ALA A 63 9.63 27.55 -7.25
C ALA A 63 10.58 28.50 -6.45
N LEU A 64 11.30 27.96 -5.48
CA LEU A 64 12.23 28.73 -4.61
C LEU A 64 13.70 28.29 -4.80
N LEU A 65 14.01 27.66 -5.94
CA LEU A 65 15.33 27.06 -6.14
C LEU A 65 16.46 28.09 -6.16
N GLU A 66 16.23 29.27 -6.75
CA GLU A 66 17.23 30.34 -6.80
C GLU A 66 17.49 30.90 -5.42
N GLU A 67 16.47 31.20 -4.63
CA GLU A 67 16.59 31.70 -3.27
C GLU A 67 17.28 30.69 -2.34
N VAL A 68 16.97 29.41 -2.51
CA VAL A 68 17.63 28.33 -1.76
C VAL A 68 19.10 28.22 -2.14
N ARG A 69 19.41 28.30 -3.43
CA ARG A 69 20.76 28.24 -3.97
C ARG A 69 21.62 29.39 -3.45
N ASP A 70 21.09 30.59 -3.49
CA ASP A 70 21.78 31.79 -3.02
C ASP A 70 21.93 31.78 -1.48
N GLY A 71 20.87 31.39 -0.75
CA GLY A 71 20.89 31.31 0.72
C GLY A 71 21.83 30.25 1.28
N LEU A 72 22.11 29.17 0.53
CA LEU A 72 23.03 28.11 0.93
C LEU A 72 24.37 28.16 0.16
N HIS A 73 24.62 29.21 -0.63
CA HIS A 73 25.81 29.38 -1.46
C HIS A 73 26.13 28.14 -2.33
N MET A 74 25.09 27.52 -2.91
CA MET A 74 25.23 26.33 -3.72
C MET A 74 25.84 26.63 -5.10
N SER A 75 26.80 25.82 -5.53
CA SER A 75 27.27 25.86 -6.91
C SER A 75 26.22 25.31 -7.88
N GLY A 76 26.28 25.67 -9.15
CA GLY A 76 25.37 25.16 -10.18
C GLY A 76 25.41 23.63 -10.32
N SER A 77 26.57 23.00 -10.09
CA SER A 77 26.71 21.55 -10.11
C SER A 77 25.94 20.88 -8.96
N VAL A 78 25.94 21.47 -7.78
CA VAL A 78 25.17 20.98 -6.61
C VAL A 78 23.67 21.13 -6.84
N ALA A 79 23.22 22.25 -7.45
CA ALA A 79 21.84 22.41 -7.85
C ALA A 79 21.42 21.36 -8.90
N GLY A 80 22.30 20.98 -9.83
CA GLY A 80 22.10 19.89 -10.77
C GLY A 80 21.96 18.53 -10.08
N VAL A 81 22.78 18.27 -9.04
CA VAL A 81 22.62 17.06 -8.21
C VAL A 81 21.26 17.05 -7.53
N LEU A 82 20.82 18.16 -6.96
CA LEU A 82 19.52 18.27 -6.29
C LEU A 82 18.35 17.92 -7.20
N THR A 83 18.40 18.33 -8.49
CA THR A 83 17.38 17.99 -9.48
C THR A 83 17.43 16.51 -9.93
N SER A 84 18.57 15.84 -9.73
CA SER A 84 18.76 14.41 -10.04
C SER A 84 18.33 13.48 -8.89
N VAL A 85 18.22 14.01 -7.65
CA VAL A 85 17.82 13.20 -6.48
C VAL A 85 16.43 12.57 -6.63
N PRO A 86 15.37 13.25 -7.14
CA PRO A 86 14.05 12.64 -7.30
C PRO A 86 14.06 11.37 -8.15
N PRO A 87 14.54 11.36 -9.40
CA PRO A 87 14.54 10.14 -10.21
C PRO A 87 15.37 9.01 -9.57
N LEU A 88 16.47 9.33 -8.88
CA LEU A 88 17.28 8.35 -8.19
C LEU A 88 16.53 7.72 -7.01
N CYS A 89 15.85 8.53 -6.21
CA CYS A 89 14.99 8.04 -5.14
C CYS A 89 13.87 7.14 -5.67
N PHE A 90 13.23 7.51 -6.78
CA PHE A 90 12.20 6.68 -7.41
C PHE A 90 12.75 5.36 -7.93
N ALA A 91 13.95 5.34 -8.50
CA ALA A 91 14.59 4.12 -8.97
C ALA A 91 14.89 3.15 -7.81
N VAL A 92 15.49 3.63 -6.72
CA VAL A 92 15.90 2.81 -5.57
C VAL A 92 14.68 2.37 -4.75
N PHE A 93 13.90 3.34 -4.28
CA PHE A 93 12.77 3.05 -3.38
C PHE A 93 11.56 2.48 -4.11
N GLY A 94 11.48 2.69 -5.43
CA GLY A 94 10.50 2.05 -6.28
C GLY A 94 10.57 0.53 -6.23
N VAL A 95 11.77 -0.01 -6.30
CA VAL A 95 12.01 -1.46 -6.19
C VAL A 95 11.85 -1.95 -4.75
N MET A 96 12.18 -1.11 -3.77
CA MET A 96 12.10 -1.49 -2.35
C MET A 96 10.67 -1.44 -1.80
N ALA A 97 9.83 -0.51 -2.24
CA ALA A 97 8.49 -0.29 -1.71
C ALA A 97 7.61 -1.56 -1.66
N PRO A 98 7.53 -2.40 -2.71
CA PRO A 98 6.76 -3.64 -2.64
C PRO A 98 7.32 -4.66 -1.64
N ARG A 99 8.65 -4.71 -1.45
CA ARG A 99 9.28 -5.58 -0.46
C ARG A 99 8.96 -5.13 0.98
N LEU A 100 9.06 -3.83 1.25
CA LEU A 100 8.68 -3.24 2.52
C LEU A 100 7.19 -3.46 2.82
N ALA A 101 6.33 -3.26 1.82
CA ALA A 101 4.89 -3.46 1.97
C ALA A 101 4.52 -4.91 2.29
N ARG A 102 5.24 -5.89 1.74
CA ARG A 102 5.06 -7.31 2.10
C ARG A 102 5.50 -7.61 3.52
N ARG A 103 6.56 -6.95 4.01
CA ARG A 103 7.12 -7.21 5.35
C ARG A 103 6.35 -6.49 6.47
N PHE A 104 5.97 -5.25 6.26
CA PHE A 104 5.40 -4.37 7.28
C PHE A 104 3.94 -3.99 7.05
N GLY A 105 3.40 -4.35 5.89
CA GLY A 105 2.06 -3.93 5.47
C GLY A 105 2.08 -2.56 4.75
N ALA A 106 1.26 -2.43 3.70
CA ALA A 106 1.23 -1.23 2.85
C ALA A 106 0.87 0.04 3.64
N GLY A 107 -0.09 -0.04 4.57
CA GLY A 107 -0.50 1.10 5.41
C GLY A 107 0.62 1.62 6.31
N ALA A 108 1.36 0.72 6.98
CA ALA A 108 2.48 1.10 7.84
C ALA A 108 3.62 1.75 7.04
N VAL A 109 3.89 1.22 5.85
CA VAL A 109 4.95 1.75 4.98
C VAL A 109 4.58 3.13 4.42
N VAL A 110 3.31 3.36 4.06
CA VAL A 110 2.83 4.70 3.66
C VAL A 110 2.85 5.66 4.85
N CYS A 111 2.45 5.22 6.05
CA CYS A 111 2.56 6.03 7.27
C CYS A 111 4.02 6.48 7.51
N ALA A 112 4.97 5.55 7.44
CA ALA A 112 6.40 5.86 7.56
C ALA A 112 6.87 6.80 6.43
N GLY A 113 6.38 6.60 5.21
CA GLY A 113 6.64 7.49 4.07
C GLY A 113 6.14 8.92 4.30
N MET A 114 4.91 9.07 4.77
CA MET A 114 4.35 10.39 5.11
C MET A 114 5.11 11.05 6.26
N ALA A 115 5.49 10.29 7.29
CA ALA A 115 6.32 10.79 8.38
C ALA A 115 7.72 11.25 7.89
N ALA A 116 8.33 10.50 6.97
CA ALA A 116 9.60 10.88 6.35
C ALA A 116 9.47 12.17 5.51
N ILE A 117 8.36 12.35 4.79
CA ILE A 117 8.06 13.60 4.06
C ILE A 117 7.94 14.76 5.05
N ALA A 118 7.14 14.61 6.10
CA ALA A 118 6.94 15.64 7.11
C ALA A 118 8.27 16.02 7.80
N ALA A 119 9.05 15.02 8.24
CA ALA A 119 10.35 15.23 8.85
C ALA A 119 11.32 15.95 7.90
N GLY A 120 11.43 15.49 6.65
CA GLY A 120 12.29 16.13 5.66
C GLY A 120 11.90 17.57 5.36
N LEU A 121 10.60 17.86 5.26
CA LEU A 121 10.09 19.23 5.04
C LEU A 121 10.29 20.16 6.25
N VAL A 122 10.18 19.63 7.49
CA VAL A 122 10.46 20.39 8.71
C VAL A 122 11.95 20.67 8.85
N ILE A 123 12.79 19.66 8.64
CA ILE A 123 14.23 19.74 8.89
C ILE A 123 14.93 20.60 7.81
N ARG A 124 14.54 20.43 6.55
CA ARG A 124 15.19 21.03 5.38
C ARG A 124 15.43 22.55 5.48
N PRO A 125 14.45 23.39 5.89
CA PRO A 125 14.63 24.84 5.94
C PRO A 125 15.61 25.32 7.00
N TYR A 126 15.82 24.55 8.06
CA TYR A 126 16.60 24.96 9.23
C TYR A 126 18.04 24.42 9.25
N ILE A 127 18.38 23.53 8.30
CA ILE A 127 19.77 23.05 8.16
C ILE A 127 20.57 24.06 7.35
N GLY A 128 21.52 24.74 8.00
CA GLY A 128 22.41 25.74 7.40
C GLY A 128 23.53 25.15 6.52
N SER A 129 23.48 23.86 6.13
CA SER A 129 24.48 23.23 5.30
C SER A 129 23.86 22.59 4.05
N THR A 130 24.52 22.75 2.91
CA THR A 130 24.13 22.16 1.63
C THR A 130 23.97 20.63 1.71
N ALA A 131 24.91 19.94 2.36
CA ALA A 131 24.85 18.49 2.53
C ALA A 131 23.64 18.05 3.37
N GLY A 132 23.34 18.74 4.44
CA GLY A 132 22.16 18.51 5.28
C GLY A 132 20.86 18.78 4.55
N PHE A 133 20.79 19.84 3.75
CA PHE A 133 19.65 20.16 2.91
C PHE A 133 19.38 19.06 1.85
N LEU A 134 20.44 18.55 1.22
CA LEU A 134 20.34 17.42 0.28
C LEU A 134 19.85 16.15 0.98
N ALA A 135 20.37 15.84 2.17
CA ALA A 135 19.97 14.68 2.95
C ALA A 135 18.49 14.76 3.39
N ALA A 136 18.05 15.91 3.91
CA ALA A 136 16.66 16.13 4.28
C ALA A 136 15.72 16.09 3.06
N SER A 137 16.16 16.62 1.92
CA SER A 137 15.43 16.52 0.65
C SER A 137 15.33 15.07 0.18
N ALA A 138 16.42 14.29 0.26
CA ALA A 138 16.41 12.86 -0.08
C ALA A 138 15.47 12.07 0.84
N LEU A 139 15.41 12.38 2.13
CA LEU A 139 14.49 11.77 3.08
C LEU A 139 13.01 12.01 2.67
N ALA A 140 12.66 13.25 2.34
CA ALA A 140 11.32 13.58 1.86
C ALA A 140 11.00 12.85 0.55
N LEU A 141 11.94 12.84 -0.41
CA LEU A 141 11.78 12.20 -1.72
C LEU A 141 11.67 10.68 -1.63
N MET A 142 12.37 10.04 -0.69
CA MET A 142 12.21 8.63 -0.37
C MET A 142 10.77 8.33 0.08
N GLY A 143 10.23 9.13 0.99
CA GLY A 143 8.83 9.01 1.43
C GLY A 143 7.85 9.18 0.29
N ILE A 144 8.08 10.15 -0.61
CA ILE A 144 7.27 10.40 -1.82
C ILE A 144 7.32 9.19 -2.75
N ALA A 145 8.50 8.66 -3.05
CA ALA A 145 8.68 7.53 -3.96
C ALA A 145 7.94 6.29 -3.48
N VAL A 146 8.12 5.93 -2.21
CA VAL A 146 7.46 4.79 -1.58
C VAL A 146 5.94 4.95 -1.58
N SER A 147 5.44 6.11 -1.20
CA SER A 147 4.00 6.37 -1.11
C SER A 147 3.32 6.36 -2.49
N ASN A 148 3.93 6.96 -3.50
CA ASN A 148 3.43 6.94 -4.88
C ASN A 148 3.20 5.52 -5.41
N ILE A 149 4.13 4.61 -5.12
CA ILE A 149 4.07 3.23 -5.61
C ILE A 149 3.02 2.41 -4.86
N LEU A 150 2.83 2.70 -3.57
CA LEU A 150 1.89 1.93 -2.75
C LEU A 150 0.44 2.42 -2.85
N MET A 151 0.18 3.67 -3.30
CA MET A 151 -1.19 4.17 -3.47
C MET A 151 -2.06 3.28 -4.37
N PRO A 152 -1.66 2.89 -5.59
CA PRO A 152 -2.45 1.98 -6.42
C PRO A 152 -2.67 0.61 -5.78
N VAL A 153 -1.69 0.14 -4.99
CA VAL A 153 -1.81 -1.14 -4.27
C VAL A 153 -2.90 -1.05 -3.19
N ILE A 154 -2.92 0.04 -2.43
CA ILE A 154 -3.93 0.28 -1.40
C ILE A 154 -5.31 0.42 -2.03
N VAL A 155 -5.44 1.18 -3.13
CA VAL A 155 -6.70 1.34 -3.85
C VAL A 155 -7.25 -0.01 -4.30
N LYS A 156 -6.44 -0.85 -4.96
CA LYS A 156 -6.86 -2.18 -5.42
C LYS A 156 -7.26 -3.11 -4.27
N ARG A 157 -6.62 -2.96 -3.12
CA ARG A 157 -6.85 -3.83 -1.96
C ARG A 157 -8.12 -3.45 -1.19
N TRP A 158 -8.39 -2.15 -1.02
CA TRP A 158 -9.48 -1.66 -0.20
C TRP A 158 -10.73 -1.25 -0.98
N PHE A 159 -10.58 -0.94 -2.27
CA PHE A 159 -11.66 -0.48 -3.15
C PHE A 159 -11.69 -1.28 -4.46
N PRO A 160 -11.79 -2.64 -4.43
CA PRO A 160 -11.72 -3.45 -5.64
C PRO A 160 -12.83 -3.09 -6.66
N ASP A 161 -14.03 -2.74 -6.16
CA ASP A 161 -15.18 -2.39 -7.00
C ASP A 161 -15.18 -0.94 -7.51
N ARG A 162 -14.26 -0.10 -6.98
CA ARG A 162 -14.20 1.36 -7.27
C ARG A 162 -12.80 1.83 -7.61
N VAL A 163 -11.96 0.94 -8.16
CA VAL A 163 -10.55 1.24 -8.47
C VAL A 163 -10.42 2.47 -9.36
N GLY A 164 -11.24 2.57 -10.43
CA GLY A 164 -11.22 3.72 -11.34
C GLY A 164 -11.54 5.04 -10.65
N THR A 165 -12.61 5.08 -9.87
CA THR A 165 -13.04 6.28 -9.13
C THR A 165 -11.98 6.73 -8.12
N MET A 166 -11.43 5.80 -7.33
CA MET A 166 -10.40 6.11 -6.33
C MET A 166 -9.09 6.54 -6.99
N THR A 167 -8.72 5.93 -8.11
CA THR A 167 -7.54 6.34 -8.90
C THR A 167 -7.73 7.74 -9.46
N GLY A 168 -8.89 8.05 -10.03
CA GLY A 168 -9.23 9.40 -10.51
C GLY A 168 -9.16 10.43 -9.38
N LEU A 169 -9.73 10.10 -8.22
CA LEU A 169 -9.75 11.00 -7.06
C LEU A 169 -8.34 11.34 -6.55
N TYR A 170 -7.48 10.34 -6.35
CA TYR A 170 -6.12 10.64 -5.89
C TYR A 170 -5.26 11.30 -6.97
N SER A 171 -5.50 11.02 -8.26
CA SER A 171 -4.82 11.70 -9.36
C SER A 171 -5.20 13.18 -9.44
N MET A 172 -6.48 13.50 -9.22
CA MET A 172 -6.93 14.89 -9.06
C MET A 172 -6.26 15.58 -7.88
N ALA A 173 -6.17 14.90 -6.74
CA ALA A 173 -5.49 15.43 -5.56
C ALA A 173 -4.00 15.70 -5.82
N LEU A 174 -3.31 14.81 -6.55
CA LEU A 174 -1.93 15.02 -7.00
C LEU A 174 -1.80 16.28 -7.88
N ALA A 175 -2.68 16.42 -8.86
CA ALA A 175 -2.68 17.59 -9.75
C ALA A 175 -2.97 18.87 -8.98
N LEU A 176 -3.97 18.84 -8.09
CA LEU A 176 -4.32 19.98 -7.23
C LEU A 176 -3.16 20.38 -6.32
N GLY A 177 -2.48 19.40 -5.69
CA GLY A 177 -1.29 19.64 -4.87
C GLY A 177 -0.17 20.32 -5.65
N THR A 178 0.04 19.91 -6.91
CA THR A 178 1.02 20.55 -7.81
C THR A 178 0.62 21.99 -8.12
N ALA A 179 -0.64 22.21 -8.52
CA ALA A 179 -1.15 23.54 -8.88
C ALA A 179 -1.12 24.50 -7.68
N LEU A 180 -1.55 24.06 -6.50
CA LEU A 180 -1.50 24.86 -5.27
C LEU A 180 -0.06 25.22 -4.91
N ALA A 181 0.86 24.26 -4.97
CA ALA A 181 2.26 24.54 -4.65
C ALA A 181 2.87 25.55 -5.64
N ALA A 182 2.61 25.42 -6.93
CA ALA A 182 3.10 26.35 -7.94
C ALA A 182 2.52 27.76 -7.78
N ALA A 183 1.22 27.86 -7.50
CA ALA A 183 0.53 29.14 -7.42
C ALA A 183 0.76 29.88 -6.08
N VAL A 184 0.86 29.15 -4.98
CA VAL A 184 0.78 29.71 -3.62
C VAL A 184 2.15 29.87 -2.96
N THR A 185 3.17 29.07 -3.34
CA THR A 185 4.46 29.06 -2.65
C THR A 185 5.12 30.44 -2.64
N VAL A 186 5.27 31.11 -3.78
CA VAL A 186 5.95 32.40 -3.88
C VAL A 186 5.16 33.52 -3.19
N PRO A 187 3.85 33.73 -3.45
CA PRO A 187 3.07 34.75 -2.75
C PRO A 187 3.07 34.55 -1.23
N LEU A 188 2.98 33.28 -0.77
CA LEU A 188 2.98 32.96 0.65
C LEU A 188 4.32 33.23 1.29
N THR A 189 5.42 32.92 0.61
CA THR A 189 6.78 33.27 1.04
C THR A 189 6.92 34.78 1.22
N SER A 190 6.45 35.57 0.25
CA SER A 190 6.48 37.02 0.31
C SER A 190 5.65 37.58 1.47
N ALA A 191 4.45 37.05 1.69
CA ALA A 191 3.57 37.43 2.81
C ALA A 191 4.14 37.08 4.19
N MET A 192 4.99 36.05 4.27
CA MET A 192 5.64 35.60 5.50
C MET A 192 7.03 36.21 5.75
N GLY A 193 7.33 37.36 5.17
CA GLY A 193 8.58 38.08 5.34
C GLY A 193 9.69 37.75 4.36
N GLY A 194 9.35 37.07 3.24
CA GLY A 194 10.26 36.83 2.10
C GLY A 194 11.33 35.75 2.33
N SER A 195 11.28 35.01 3.44
CA SER A 195 12.27 33.96 3.68
C SER A 195 11.90 32.66 2.99
N TRP A 196 12.79 32.09 2.18
CA TRP A 196 12.57 30.80 1.50
C TRP A 196 12.33 29.66 2.51
N GLN A 197 12.87 29.77 3.72
CA GLN A 197 12.66 28.82 4.80
C GLN A 197 11.19 28.72 5.20
N SER A 198 10.52 29.85 5.39
CA SER A 198 9.09 29.87 5.72
C SER A 198 8.22 29.33 4.59
N GLY A 199 8.55 29.69 3.33
CA GLY A 199 7.87 29.18 2.14
C GLY A 199 7.95 27.64 2.01
N LEU A 200 9.07 27.04 2.36
CA LEU A 200 9.23 25.60 2.38
C LEU A 200 8.58 24.94 3.61
N ALA A 201 8.66 25.59 4.79
CA ALA A 201 8.14 25.04 6.04
C ALA A 201 6.60 24.91 6.07
N VAL A 202 5.89 25.80 5.39
CA VAL A 202 4.42 25.76 5.31
C VAL A 202 3.91 24.40 4.80
N TRP A 203 4.58 23.81 3.83
CA TRP A 203 4.19 22.52 3.29
C TRP A 203 4.40 21.37 4.27
N ALA A 204 5.22 21.56 5.30
CA ALA A 204 5.37 20.57 6.38
C ALA A 204 4.09 20.42 7.22
N VAL A 205 3.28 21.48 7.35
CA VAL A 205 1.99 21.41 8.05
C VAL A 205 1.04 20.47 7.31
N LEU A 206 0.95 20.61 5.98
CA LEU A 206 0.15 19.71 5.16
C LEU A 206 0.64 18.25 5.26
N ALA A 207 1.97 18.07 5.27
CA ALA A 207 2.58 16.76 5.43
C ALA A 207 2.25 16.14 6.80
N ALA A 208 2.33 16.90 7.87
CA ALA A 208 1.99 16.45 9.22
C ALA A 208 0.51 16.05 9.32
N LEU A 209 -0.40 16.83 8.73
CA LEU A 209 -1.82 16.48 8.66
C LEU A 209 -2.07 15.20 7.87
N ALA A 210 -1.31 14.97 6.79
CA ALA A 210 -1.43 13.77 5.98
C ALA A 210 -0.99 12.49 6.71
N VAL A 211 -0.18 12.59 7.76
CA VAL A 211 0.24 11.44 8.58
C VAL A 211 -0.92 10.91 9.45
N LEU A 212 -1.81 11.79 9.94
CA LEU A 212 -2.81 11.45 10.95
C LEU A 212 -3.72 10.26 10.57
N PRO A 213 -4.35 10.21 9.37
CA PRO A 213 -5.18 9.07 8.97
C PRO A 213 -4.41 7.75 8.98
N TRP A 214 -3.14 7.78 8.59
CA TRP A 214 -2.31 6.59 8.52
C TRP A 214 -1.87 6.08 9.89
N ILE A 215 -1.65 6.97 10.87
CA ILE A 215 -1.39 6.56 12.26
C ILE A 215 -2.57 5.79 12.82
N VAL A 216 -3.79 6.27 12.60
CA VAL A 216 -5.01 5.58 13.05
C VAL A 216 -5.11 4.21 12.41
N LEU A 217 -4.91 4.11 11.08
CA LEU A 217 -4.94 2.86 10.34
C LEU A 217 -3.90 1.84 10.81
N VAL A 218 -2.71 2.29 11.18
CA VAL A 218 -1.65 1.40 11.68
C VAL A 218 -1.95 0.91 13.09
N ARG A 219 -2.58 1.73 13.93
CA ARG A 219 -2.95 1.37 15.30
C ARG A 219 -4.08 0.33 15.33
N ASP A 220 -5.08 0.47 14.47
CA ASP A 220 -6.24 -0.42 14.46
C ASP A 220 -5.93 -1.85 13.94
N ARG A 221 -4.76 -2.08 13.34
CA ARG A 221 -4.28 -3.38 12.83
C ARG A 221 -5.36 -4.24 12.16
N THR A 222 -6.38 -3.61 11.57
CA THR A 222 -7.46 -4.31 10.89
C THR A 222 -6.90 -5.03 9.66
N PRO A 223 -6.99 -6.38 9.56
CA PRO A 223 -6.54 -7.09 8.37
C PRO A 223 -7.33 -6.60 7.17
N ALA A 224 -6.67 -6.36 6.05
CA ALA A 224 -7.38 -6.00 4.84
C ALA A 224 -8.26 -7.16 4.35
N PRO A 225 -9.37 -6.89 3.65
CA PRO A 225 -10.23 -7.92 3.09
C PRO A 225 -9.42 -8.94 2.27
N GLY A 226 -9.69 -10.23 2.48
CA GLY A 226 -9.03 -11.31 1.75
C GLY A 226 -7.63 -11.72 2.26
N THR A 227 -7.17 -11.23 3.41
CA THR A 227 -5.97 -11.78 4.06
C THR A 227 -6.41 -13.03 4.84
N PRO A 228 -5.91 -14.26 4.51
CA PRO A 228 -6.21 -15.43 5.31
C PRO A 228 -5.76 -15.19 6.74
N ALA A 229 -6.64 -15.46 7.71
CA ALA A 229 -6.26 -15.45 9.12
C ALA A 229 -5.10 -16.42 9.33
N PRO A 230 -4.08 -16.08 10.12
CA PRO A 230 -3.02 -17.01 10.45
C PRO A 230 -3.67 -18.23 11.12
N ASP A 231 -3.47 -19.38 10.50
CA ASP A 231 -4.07 -20.66 10.92
C ASP A 231 -3.53 -21.01 12.31
N ARG A 232 -4.27 -20.64 13.36
CA ARG A 232 -3.94 -20.98 14.74
C ARG A 232 -4.06 -22.48 15.04
N SER A 233 -4.60 -23.24 14.06
CA SER A 233 -4.77 -24.69 14.17
C SER A 233 -3.48 -25.47 13.91
N ALA A 234 -2.47 -24.87 13.29
CA ALA A 234 -1.22 -25.56 12.95
C ALA A 234 -0.26 -25.73 14.14
N SER A 235 -0.45 -25.00 15.24
CA SER A 235 0.41 -25.11 16.42
C SER A 235 -0.02 -26.19 17.42
N GLY A 236 -1.19 -26.80 17.22
CA GLY A 236 -1.73 -27.83 18.11
C GLY A 236 -1.56 -29.27 17.64
N GLN A 237 -1.06 -29.53 16.44
CA GLN A 237 -1.04 -30.84 15.81
C GLN A 237 0.34 -31.45 15.56
N ALA A 238 1.38 -30.83 16.11
CA ALA A 238 2.74 -31.34 16.00
C ALA A 238 3.06 -32.23 17.22
N SER A 239 2.30 -33.32 17.46
CA SER A 239 2.71 -34.39 18.35
C SER A 239 1.80 -35.63 18.22
N ARG A 240 1.85 -36.30 17.07
CA ARG A 240 1.56 -37.74 17.00
C ARG A 240 2.46 -38.34 15.94
N PRO A 241 3.40 -39.20 16.29
CA PRO A 241 4.11 -40.01 15.32
C PRO A 241 3.08 -41.00 14.73
N ALA A 242 2.72 -40.83 13.49
CA ALA A 242 1.98 -41.83 12.76
C ALA A 242 2.94 -42.97 12.44
N ASP A 243 2.59 -44.18 12.93
CA ASP A 243 3.21 -45.44 12.55
C ASP A 243 3.32 -45.54 11.03
N ALA A 244 4.55 -45.48 10.54
CA ALA A 244 4.85 -45.72 9.14
C ALA A 244 4.73 -47.22 8.84
N PRO A 245 3.91 -47.66 7.88
CA PRO A 245 3.92 -49.05 7.44
C PRO A 245 5.24 -49.35 6.72
N ALA A 246 5.96 -50.33 7.23
CA ALA A 246 7.22 -50.84 6.69
C ALA A 246 7.03 -51.30 5.24
N LEU A 247 7.63 -50.59 4.29
CA LEU A 247 7.76 -51.01 2.90
C LEU A 247 8.66 -52.24 2.82
N ARG A 248 8.06 -53.42 2.65
CA ARG A 248 8.78 -54.65 2.28
C ARG A 248 9.29 -54.53 0.86
N ILE A 249 10.57 -54.31 0.72
CA ILE A 249 11.26 -54.42 -0.57
C ILE A 249 11.49 -55.90 -0.85
N THR A 250 10.66 -56.51 -1.67
CA THR A 250 10.91 -57.83 -2.26
C THR A 250 11.99 -57.66 -3.35
N ARG A 251 13.20 -58.12 -3.00
CA ARG A 251 14.28 -58.33 -4.00
C ARG A 251 13.86 -59.54 -4.87
N SER A 252 13.51 -59.30 -6.12
CA SER A 252 13.48 -60.34 -7.16
C SER A 252 14.90 -60.49 -7.71
N ARG A 253 15.44 -61.72 -7.55
CA ARG A 253 16.61 -62.19 -8.27
C ARG A 253 16.09 -62.93 -9.50
N THR A 254 16.49 -62.50 -10.67
CA THR A 254 16.99 -63.32 -11.81
C THR A 254 17.65 -62.36 -12.77
#